data_9f9913368ce627fa25e1aa1a00faf44e
#
_entry.id   9f9913368ce627fa25e1aa1a00faf44e
#
_cell.length_a   1.000
_cell.length_b   1.000
_cell.length_c   1.000
_cell.angle_alpha   90.00
_cell.angle_beta   90.00
_cell.angle_gamma   90.00
#
_symmetry.space_group_name_H-M   'P 1'
#
loop_
_entity.id
_entity.type
_entity.pdbx_description
1 polymer ?
#
loop_
_entity_poly.entity_id
_entity_poly.type
_entity_poly.pdbx_seq_one_letter_code
_entity_poly.pdbx_strand_id
1 'polypeptide(L)'
;MVNFVNLTPHTINLCGKEIVSSGLARCQTLEREIVVIDGIRVNQRTFGEVYGLPEPQPDTIYIVSAIVAQALNGSRDDVFIVDETIRDENGKICGCNALARV
;
A
#
# COMPACT_ATOMS: atom_id res chain seq x y z
N MET A 1 22.51 3.33 -7.06
CA MET A 1 21.62 2.17 -7.03
C MET A 1 20.40 2.50 -6.15
N VAL A 2 19.21 2.17 -6.61
CA VAL A 2 17.99 2.44 -5.85
C VAL A 2 17.72 1.31 -4.87
N ASN A 3 17.37 1.67 -3.64
CA ASN A 3 16.98 0.73 -2.61
C ASN A 3 15.47 0.62 -2.56
N PHE A 4 14.95 -0.60 -2.68
CA PHE A 4 13.53 -0.88 -2.56
C PHE A 4 13.24 -1.39 -1.14
N VAL A 5 12.42 -0.65 -0.42
CA VAL A 5 12.02 -1.02 0.95
C VAL A 5 10.56 -1.43 0.92
N ASN A 6 10.30 -2.69 1.22
CA ASN A 6 8.96 -3.26 1.21
C ASN A 6 8.35 -3.14 2.60
N LEU A 7 7.36 -2.28 2.74
CA LEU A 7 6.63 -2.04 3.99
C LEU A 7 5.23 -2.67 3.96
N THR A 8 5.08 -3.75 3.23
CA THR A 8 3.88 -4.58 3.23
C THR A 8 4.16 -5.88 3.99
N PRO A 9 3.11 -6.63 4.38
CA PRO A 9 3.33 -7.89 5.12
C PRO A 9 3.81 -9.05 4.25
N HIS A 10 3.91 -8.87 2.95
CA HIS A 10 4.23 -9.95 2.00
C HIS A 10 5.50 -9.66 1.23
N THR A 11 6.24 -10.71 0.87
CA THR A 11 7.33 -10.60 -0.08
C THR A 11 6.77 -10.20 -1.44
N ILE A 12 7.41 -9.25 -2.09
CA ILE A 12 7.02 -8.75 -3.42
C ILE A 12 7.98 -9.30 -4.45
N ASN A 13 7.44 -9.86 -5.52
CA ASN A 13 8.22 -10.28 -6.68
C ASN A 13 8.02 -9.23 -7.78
N LEU A 14 8.98 -8.33 -7.93
CA LEU A 14 8.92 -7.22 -8.88
C LEU A 14 9.85 -7.53 -10.04
N CYS A 15 9.26 -7.79 -11.21
CA CYS A 15 10.00 -8.12 -12.44
C CYS A 15 11.00 -9.26 -12.23
N GLY A 16 10.63 -10.27 -11.44
CA GLY A 16 11.49 -11.40 -11.12
C GLY A 16 12.45 -11.15 -9.96
N LYS A 17 12.46 -9.94 -9.41
CA LYS A 17 13.28 -9.60 -8.25
C LYS A 17 12.47 -9.73 -6.97
N GLU A 18 12.94 -10.55 -6.06
CA GLU A 18 12.25 -10.76 -4.78
C GLU A 18 12.66 -9.68 -3.78
N ILE A 19 11.65 -9.00 -3.23
CA ILE A 19 11.85 -7.96 -2.23
C ILE A 19 11.12 -8.39 -0.96
N VAL A 20 11.89 -8.79 0.05
CA VAL A 20 11.31 -9.26 1.30
C VAL A 20 10.80 -8.09 2.11
N SER A 21 9.82 -8.36 2.99
CA SER A 21 9.28 -7.35 3.88
C SER A 21 10.34 -6.87 4.87
N SER A 22 10.44 -5.55 5.00
CA SER A 22 11.37 -4.90 5.95
C SER A 22 10.64 -4.30 7.15
N GLY A 23 9.32 -4.38 7.18
CA GLY A 23 8.49 -3.81 8.21
C GLY A 23 7.08 -3.57 7.68
N LEU A 24 6.30 -2.79 8.39
CA LEU A 24 4.93 -2.47 8.00
C LEU A 24 4.66 -0.98 8.16
N ALA A 25 4.19 -0.35 7.08
CA ALA A 25 3.55 0.95 7.17
C ALA A 25 2.04 0.73 7.29
N ARG A 26 1.39 1.46 8.17
CA ARG A 26 -0.04 1.35 8.40
C ARG A 26 -0.65 2.73 8.55
N CYS A 27 -1.97 2.80 8.39
CA CYS A 27 -2.71 4.02 8.67
C CYS A 27 -3.89 3.69 9.58
N GLN A 28 -4.33 4.68 10.35
CA GLN A 28 -5.56 4.58 11.10
C GLN A 28 -6.74 4.57 10.14
N THR A 29 -7.73 3.75 10.43
CA THR A 29 -8.99 3.74 9.71
C THR A 29 -10.09 4.18 10.67
N LEU A 30 -10.82 5.21 10.29
CA LEU A 30 -11.94 5.73 11.06
C LEU A 30 -13.23 5.44 10.31
N GLU A 31 -14.21 4.91 11.01
CA GLU A 31 -15.54 4.64 10.45
C GLU A 31 -16.59 5.43 11.20
N ARG A 32 -17.54 5.97 10.48
CA ARG A 32 -18.67 6.69 11.03
C ARG A 32 -19.93 6.31 10.27
N GLU A 33 -20.97 5.97 11.01
CA GLU A 33 -22.29 5.73 10.40
C GLU A 33 -22.86 7.05 9.92
N ILE A 34 -23.23 7.11 8.66
CA ILE A 34 -23.78 8.33 8.05
C ILE A 34 -25.27 8.24 7.78
N VAL A 35 -25.79 7.04 7.49
CA VAL A 35 -27.20 6.85 7.16
C VAL A 35 -27.57 5.38 7.30
N VAL A 36 -28.87 5.13 7.48
CA VAL A 36 -29.42 3.78 7.41
C VAL A 36 -30.39 3.75 6.24
N ILE A 37 -30.21 2.80 5.32
CA ILE A 37 -31.04 2.62 4.14
C ILE A 37 -31.64 1.21 4.20
N ASP A 38 -32.96 1.12 4.28
CA ASP A 38 -33.71 -0.15 4.34
C ASP A 38 -33.15 -1.12 5.40
N GLY A 39 -32.83 -0.59 6.59
CA GLY A 39 -32.26 -1.37 7.68
C GLY A 39 -30.80 -1.68 7.54
N ILE A 40 -30.12 -1.21 6.50
CA ILE A 40 -28.70 -1.43 6.26
C ILE A 40 -27.94 -0.19 6.68
N ARG A 41 -26.98 -0.37 7.57
CA ARG A 41 -26.09 0.74 7.97
C ARG A 41 -25.12 1.06 6.85
N VAL A 42 -24.99 2.33 6.54
CA VAL A 42 -24.01 2.83 5.58
C VAL A 42 -22.98 3.62 6.38
N ASN A 43 -21.73 3.19 6.31
CA ASN A 43 -20.63 3.81 7.03
C ASN A 43 -19.75 4.58 6.06
N GLN A 44 -19.20 5.69 6.54
CA GLN A 44 -18.15 6.39 5.83
C GLN A 44 -16.83 6.02 6.46
N ARG A 45 -15.87 5.57 5.63
CA ARG A 45 -14.52 5.23 6.08
C ARG A 45 -13.57 6.34 5.68
N THR A 46 -12.80 6.82 6.64
CA THR A 46 -11.75 7.80 6.40
C THR A 46 -10.45 7.24 6.91
N PHE A 47 -9.34 7.71 6.33
CA PHE A 47 -8.01 7.29 6.74
C PHE A 47 -7.40 8.36 7.61
N GLY A 48 -6.83 7.95 8.73
CA GLY A 48 -6.17 8.84 9.66
C GLY A 48 -4.66 8.86 9.44
N GLU A 49 -3.94 8.99 10.54
CA GLU A 49 -2.49 9.15 10.51
C GLU A 49 -1.78 7.89 10.01
N VAL A 50 -0.73 8.06 9.20
CA VAL A 50 0.15 7.00 8.74
C VAL A 50 1.31 6.84 9.71
N TYR A 51 1.62 5.62 10.08
CA TYR A 51 2.74 5.31 10.95
C TYR A 51 3.54 4.14 10.39
N GLY A 52 4.80 4.01 10.82
CA GLY A 52 5.71 2.98 10.34
C GLY A 52 6.37 3.32 9.01
N LEU A 53 6.16 4.52 8.48
CA LEU A 53 6.80 4.98 7.25
C LEU A 53 8.02 5.84 7.64
N PRO A 54 9.25 5.40 7.29
CA PRO A 54 10.44 6.16 7.62
C PRO A 54 10.52 7.49 6.87
N GLU A 55 11.37 8.38 7.37
CA GLU A 55 11.68 9.61 6.66
C GLU A 55 12.31 9.32 5.30
N PRO A 56 12.16 10.24 4.32
CA PRO A 56 12.79 10.07 3.02
C PRO A 56 14.30 9.89 3.13
N GLN A 57 14.81 8.95 2.34
CA GLN A 57 16.24 8.66 2.27
C GLN A 57 16.72 8.77 0.83
N PRO A 58 17.99 9.15 0.59
CA PRO A 58 18.51 9.17 -0.78
C PRO A 58 18.41 7.81 -1.45
N ASP A 59 18.04 7.81 -2.73
CA ASP A 59 17.97 6.61 -3.57
C ASP A 59 17.13 5.48 -2.96
N THR A 60 16.07 5.82 -2.22
CA THR A 60 15.23 4.85 -1.54
C THR A 60 13.78 5.02 -1.97
N ILE A 61 13.15 3.88 -2.32
CA ILE A 61 11.74 3.78 -2.67
C ILE A 61 11.05 2.91 -1.64
N TYR A 62 9.91 3.39 -1.11
CA TYR A 62 9.09 2.65 -0.16
C TYR A 62 7.86 2.10 -0.86
N ILE A 63 7.62 0.80 -0.69
CA ILE A 63 6.45 0.14 -1.25
C ILE A 63 5.48 -0.13 -0.10
N VAL A 64 4.25 0.35 -0.25
CA VAL A 64 3.21 0.26 0.79
C VAL A 64 1.93 -0.31 0.19
N SER A 65 0.95 -0.61 1.05
CA SER A 65 -0.38 -1.00 0.60
C SER A 65 -1.11 0.20 -0.02
N ALA A 66 -2.10 -0.08 -0.86
CA ALA A 66 -2.88 0.96 -1.52
C ALA A 66 -3.57 1.88 -0.51
N ILE A 67 -4.04 1.33 0.61
CA ILE A 67 -4.71 2.12 1.66
C ILE A 67 -3.75 3.14 2.26
N VAL A 68 -2.52 2.75 2.55
CA VAL A 68 -1.50 3.64 3.10
C VAL A 68 -1.15 4.74 2.10
N ALA A 69 -1.00 4.38 0.82
CA ALA A 69 -0.71 5.35 -0.23
C ALA A 69 -1.84 6.37 -0.38
N GLN A 70 -3.10 5.93 -0.31
CA GLN A 70 -4.25 6.82 -0.35
C GLN A 70 -4.28 7.77 0.86
N ALA A 71 -3.94 7.27 2.04
CA ALA A 71 -3.90 8.07 3.26
C ALA A 71 -2.85 9.19 3.18
N LEU A 72 -1.75 8.95 2.48
CA LEU A 72 -0.71 9.95 2.25
C LEU A 72 -1.15 11.04 1.27
N ASN A 73 -2.09 10.72 0.40
CA ASN A 73 -2.71 11.68 -0.53
C ASN A 73 -1.69 12.50 -1.33
N GLY A 74 -0.66 11.82 -1.84
CA GLY A 74 0.36 12.47 -2.68
C GLY A 74 1.38 13.31 -1.92
N SER A 75 1.39 13.26 -0.59
CA SER A 75 2.33 14.04 0.22
C SER A 75 3.77 13.53 0.16
N ARG A 76 3.97 12.31 -0.34
CA ARG A 76 5.29 11.69 -0.47
C ARG A 76 5.47 11.20 -1.89
N ASP A 77 6.55 11.57 -2.54
CA ASP A 77 6.87 11.17 -3.92
C ASP A 77 7.78 9.94 -4.00
N ASP A 78 8.22 9.44 -2.87
CA ASP A 78 9.05 8.24 -2.74
C ASP A 78 8.25 6.98 -2.35
N VAL A 79 6.92 7.07 -2.33
CA VAL A 79 6.03 6.00 -1.91
C VAL A 79 5.25 5.46 -3.11
N PHE A 80 5.23 4.14 -3.25
CA PHE A 80 4.62 3.46 -4.39
C PHE A 80 3.80 2.27 -3.93
N ILE A 81 2.91 1.81 -4.80
CA ILE A 81 2.17 0.55 -4.64
C ILE A 81 2.52 -0.38 -5.79
N VAL A 82 2.25 -1.68 -5.62
CA VAL A 82 2.42 -2.64 -6.71
C VAL A 82 1.39 -2.39 -7.80
N ASP A 83 1.81 -2.56 -9.06
CA ASP A 83 0.96 -2.40 -10.22
C ASP A 83 1.27 -3.50 -11.22
N GLU A 84 0.43 -3.64 -12.25
CA GLU A 84 0.55 -4.68 -13.26
C GLU A 84 0.79 -6.04 -12.62
N THR A 85 -0.13 -6.42 -11.72
CA THR A 85 -0.01 -7.64 -10.94
C THR A 85 -0.14 -8.89 -11.81
N ILE A 86 0.62 -9.92 -11.44
CA ILE A 86 0.59 -11.23 -12.12
C ILE A 86 -0.12 -12.19 -11.18
N ARG A 87 -1.08 -12.95 -11.73
CA ARG A 87 -1.83 -13.94 -10.96
C ARG A 87 -1.43 -15.34 -11.38
N ASP A 88 -1.44 -16.27 -10.44
CA ASP A 88 -1.20 -17.68 -10.71
C ASP A 88 -2.49 -18.37 -11.18
N GLU A 89 -2.42 -19.70 -11.36
CA GLU A 89 -3.55 -20.52 -11.81
C GLU A 89 -4.76 -20.44 -10.88
N ASN A 90 -4.53 -20.16 -9.60
CA ASN A 90 -5.58 -20.07 -8.60
C ASN A 90 -6.11 -18.64 -8.44
N GLY A 91 -5.64 -17.69 -9.24
CA GLY A 91 -6.05 -16.31 -9.18
C GLY A 91 -5.34 -15.50 -8.10
N LYS A 92 -4.36 -16.05 -7.42
CA LYS A 92 -3.57 -15.33 -6.40
C LYS A 92 -2.49 -14.49 -7.07
N ILE A 93 -2.25 -13.31 -6.50
CA ILE A 93 -1.18 -12.44 -6.98
C ILE A 93 0.16 -13.07 -6.60
N CYS A 94 0.98 -13.39 -7.58
CA CYS A 94 2.30 -13.99 -7.38
C CYS A 94 3.46 -13.06 -7.72
N GLY A 95 3.17 -11.89 -8.31
CA GLY A 95 4.21 -10.91 -8.63
C GLY A 95 3.61 -9.67 -9.27
N CYS A 96 4.48 -8.77 -9.69
CA CYS A 96 4.09 -7.57 -10.40
C CYS A 96 5.20 -7.13 -11.35
N ASN A 97 4.82 -6.38 -12.38
CA ASN A 97 5.75 -5.88 -13.39
C ASN A 97 6.00 -4.39 -13.30
N ALA A 98 5.30 -3.69 -12.42
CA ALA A 98 5.43 -2.25 -12.27
C ALA A 98 5.07 -1.79 -10.87
N LEU A 99 5.46 -0.56 -10.56
CA LEU A 99 5.01 0.16 -9.39
C LEU A 99 4.22 1.38 -9.84
N ALA A 100 3.30 1.83 -9.00
CA ALA A 100 2.48 3.01 -9.30
C ALA A 100 2.49 3.99 -8.15
N ARG A 101 2.31 5.25 -8.48
CA ARG A 101 2.03 6.31 -7.51
C ARG A 101 0.52 6.51 -7.40
N VAL A 102 0.09 6.89 -6.24
CA VAL A 102 -1.32 7.18 -5.97
C VAL A 102 -1.51 8.66 -5.70
#